data_8344a38ee8ac9135fb23ad65d61bb30f
#
_entry.id   8344a38ee8ac9135fb23ad65d61bb30f
#
_cell.length_a   1.000
_cell.length_b   1.000
_cell.length_c   1.000
_cell.angle_alpha   90.00
_cell.angle_beta   90.00
_cell.angle_gamma   90.00
#
_symmetry.space_group_name_H-M   'P 1'
#
loop_
_entity.id
_entity.type
_entity.pdbx_description
1 polymer ?
#
loop_
_entity_poly.entity_id
_entity_poly.type
_entity_poly.pdbx_seq_one_letter_code
_entity_poly.pdbx_strand_id
1 'polypeptide(L)'
;MKLFGTDGVRGKAGEFLDSFLAMRLAMAAGIYFKDKSVTNNILVGKDTRRSGYMIENAIVSGLTSIGYNVIQIGPMPTPAIAFLTEDMRCDAGIMISASHNPYYDNGIKFFDAHGNKLSEDIEKKIEEIYYDDKLIQSSKVDMEKIGQAKRIDDVIGRYIVSIKNSFPKDLTLKSLRVVLDVAHGAAYKVAPSVFKELGAEVIVMSDKPNGLNINENCGALYPSNLAAEVKRLRADVGFAFDGDADRLVVVDEKGEVANGDSLLGVLALFLKEQGKLKSSVVATIMSNGALKEFLNGHGIELDTCNVGDKYVLEKLKVRGGNFGGEQSGHIIFSDYAKTGDGLIAALQFSALMLCKKKSASTILGQIKPYPQLLTNLKISEKKDLDKIKGLKELKQDLENKNINVLFRYSGTENLIRLLLEAKDAKILEKEMKNVVEFFKKALNG
;
A
#
# COMPACT_ATOMS: atom_id res chain seq x y z
N MET A 1 25.75 3.44 0.63
CA MET A 1 24.60 3.10 1.48
C MET A 1 23.38 3.02 0.56
N LYS A 2 22.57 1.97 0.60
CA LYS A 2 21.37 1.88 -0.24
C LYS A 2 20.29 2.80 0.34
N LEU A 3 19.76 3.74 -0.48
CA LEU A 3 18.71 4.68 -0.07
C LEU A 3 17.31 4.10 -0.26
N PHE A 4 17.05 3.54 -1.45
CA PHE A 4 15.75 3.01 -1.78
C PHE A 4 15.47 1.67 -1.08
N GLY A 5 14.33 1.61 -0.38
CA GLY A 5 13.75 0.38 0.15
C GLY A 5 12.81 -0.30 -0.85
N THR A 6 11.83 -1.05 -0.35
CA THR A 6 10.79 -1.70 -1.18
C THR A 6 9.75 -0.73 -1.72
N ASP A 7 9.59 0.44 -1.09
CA ASP A 7 8.57 1.44 -1.48
C ASP A 7 9.14 2.85 -1.21
N GLY A 8 10.08 3.28 -2.03
CA GLY A 8 10.75 4.56 -1.93
C GLY A 8 11.82 4.65 -0.84
N VAL A 9 12.19 5.88 -0.47
CA VAL A 9 13.14 6.17 0.60
C VAL A 9 12.37 6.48 1.87
N ARG A 10 12.60 5.73 2.95
CA ARG A 10 11.89 5.88 4.22
C ARG A 10 12.84 5.95 5.40
N GLY A 11 12.46 6.71 6.41
CA GLY A 11 13.19 6.76 7.66
C GLY A 11 12.62 7.75 8.65
N LYS A 12 13.26 7.83 9.82
CA LYS A 12 12.86 8.75 10.86
C LYS A 12 13.10 10.19 10.41
N ALA A 13 12.04 10.98 10.46
CA ALA A 13 12.05 12.36 9.97
C ALA A 13 12.90 13.25 10.88
N GLY A 14 13.76 14.07 10.26
CA GLY A 14 14.70 14.95 10.97
C GLY A 14 15.99 14.27 11.43
N GLU A 15 16.07 12.94 11.34
CA GLU A 15 17.31 12.18 11.60
C GLU A 15 17.86 11.63 10.29
N PHE A 16 17.31 10.54 9.77
CA PHE A 16 17.73 9.98 8.49
C PHE A 16 17.11 10.76 7.31
N LEU A 17 15.81 10.98 7.35
CA LEU A 17 15.08 11.73 6.32
C LEU A 17 15.00 13.21 6.74
N ASP A 18 16.05 13.95 6.49
CA ASP A 18 16.14 15.36 6.75
C ASP A 18 15.92 16.22 5.48
N SER A 19 16.01 17.53 5.61
CA SER A 19 15.84 18.47 4.50
C SER A 19 16.93 18.37 3.45
N PHE A 20 18.18 18.06 3.83
CA PHE A 20 19.30 17.95 2.90
C PHE A 20 19.17 16.71 2.03
N LEU A 21 18.85 15.56 2.64
CA LEU A 21 18.60 14.33 1.90
C LEU A 21 17.42 14.51 0.95
N ALA A 22 16.31 15.08 1.43
CA ALA A 22 15.10 15.28 0.63
C ALA A 22 15.35 16.19 -0.60
N MET A 23 16.05 17.32 -0.38
CA MET A 23 16.41 18.26 -1.45
C MET A 23 17.32 17.58 -2.48
N ARG A 24 18.38 16.91 -2.03
CA ARG A 24 19.35 16.28 -2.92
C ARG A 24 18.74 15.10 -3.68
N LEU A 25 17.89 14.30 -3.03
CA LEU A 25 17.19 13.20 -3.67
C LEU A 25 16.22 13.71 -4.76
N ALA A 26 15.51 14.81 -4.49
CA ALA A 26 14.64 15.45 -5.48
C ALA A 26 15.43 16.00 -6.68
N MET A 27 16.60 16.61 -6.44
CA MET A 27 17.49 17.02 -7.54
C MET A 27 17.93 15.81 -8.38
N ALA A 28 18.37 14.73 -7.73
CA ALA A 28 18.80 13.51 -8.43
C ALA A 28 17.68 12.91 -9.29
N ALA A 29 16.47 12.82 -8.74
CA ALA A 29 15.31 12.35 -9.49
C ALA A 29 14.96 13.30 -10.66
N GLY A 30 14.97 14.61 -10.42
CA GLY A 30 14.71 15.60 -11.46
C GLY A 30 15.75 15.55 -12.59
N ILE A 31 17.03 15.38 -12.28
CA ILE A 31 18.10 15.18 -13.28
C ILE A 31 17.82 13.94 -14.12
N TYR A 32 17.43 12.82 -13.48
CA TYR A 32 17.07 11.60 -14.21
C TYR A 32 15.90 11.81 -15.18
N PHE A 33 14.87 12.55 -14.76
CA PHE A 33 13.69 12.78 -15.60
C PHE A 33 13.90 13.84 -16.68
N LYS A 34 14.96 14.65 -16.59
CA LYS A 34 15.15 15.82 -17.46
C LYS A 34 15.20 15.48 -18.95
N ASP A 35 15.87 14.39 -19.30
CA ASP A 35 16.02 13.96 -20.71
C ASP A 35 14.69 13.51 -21.34
N LYS A 36 13.69 13.19 -20.50
CA LYS A 36 12.35 12.73 -20.92
C LYS A 36 11.27 13.77 -20.60
N SER A 37 11.67 14.94 -20.12
CA SER A 37 10.75 16.00 -19.72
C SER A 37 10.01 16.58 -20.93
N VAL A 38 8.69 16.70 -20.82
CA VAL A 38 7.82 17.27 -21.86
C VAL A 38 7.22 18.58 -21.39
N THR A 39 6.81 18.65 -20.13
CA THR A 39 6.08 19.81 -19.57
C THR A 39 6.91 20.62 -18.60
N ASN A 40 8.01 20.06 -18.16
CA ASN A 40 8.89 20.60 -17.12
C ASN A 40 8.17 20.84 -15.79
N ASN A 41 7.12 20.03 -15.49
CA ASN A 41 6.34 20.10 -14.27
C ASN A 41 6.49 18.81 -13.45
N ILE A 42 6.68 18.94 -12.14
CA ILE A 42 6.65 17.82 -11.19
C ILE A 42 5.55 18.07 -10.17
N LEU A 43 4.71 17.04 -9.95
CA LEU A 43 3.66 17.05 -8.96
C LEU A 43 4.21 16.61 -7.60
N VAL A 44 3.88 17.33 -6.53
CA VAL A 44 4.27 16.98 -5.16
C VAL A 44 3.04 16.98 -4.27
N GLY A 45 2.78 15.84 -3.63
CA GLY A 45 1.77 15.74 -2.59
C GLY A 45 2.32 15.02 -1.36
N LYS A 46 1.52 15.02 -0.29
CA LYS A 46 1.92 14.46 1.01
C LYS A 46 0.73 13.89 1.76
N ASP A 47 1.01 13.12 2.79
CA ASP A 47 0.03 12.81 3.83
C ASP A 47 -0.06 13.95 4.88
N THR A 48 -0.65 13.68 6.02
CA THR A 48 -0.93 14.69 7.03
C THR A 48 0.20 14.89 8.05
N ARG A 49 1.34 14.21 7.92
CA ARG A 49 2.48 14.30 8.86
C ARG A 49 3.06 15.70 8.92
N ARG A 50 3.37 16.18 10.14
CA ARG A 50 4.02 17.49 10.34
C ARG A 50 5.35 17.59 9.59
N SER A 51 6.17 16.54 9.60
CA SER A 51 7.44 16.48 8.88
C SER A 51 7.31 16.63 7.36
N GLY A 52 6.11 16.38 6.81
CA GLY A 52 5.81 16.60 5.41
C GLY A 52 6.04 18.03 4.96
N TYR A 53 5.86 19.03 5.82
CA TYR A 53 6.14 20.44 5.46
C TYR A 53 7.63 20.70 5.23
N MET A 54 8.50 20.17 6.11
CA MET A 54 9.95 20.30 5.96
C MET A 54 10.43 19.60 4.67
N ILE A 55 9.98 18.37 4.44
CA ILE A 55 10.39 17.55 3.30
C ILE A 55 9.87 18.16 1.99
N GLU A 56 8.59 18.59 1.94
CA GLU A 56 7.99 19.21 0.76
C GLU A 56 8.76 20.48 0.33
N ASN A 57 9.06 21.38 1.28
CA ASN A 57 9.79 22.61 0.98
C ASN A 57 11.23 22.32 0.50
N ALA A 58 11.89 21.30 1.03
CA ALA A 58 13.21 20.86 0.60
C ALA A 58 13.17 20.30 -0.84
N ILE A 59 12.19 19.45 -1.15
CA ILE A 59 11.95 18.91 -2.50
C ILE A 59 11.69 20.04 -3.50
N VAL A 60 10.83 20.99 -3.15
CA VAL A 60 10.50 22.15 -4.00
C VAL A 60 11.76 22.96 -4.29
N SER A 61 12.57 23.27 -3.27
CA SER A 61 13.82 24.00 -3.41
C SER A 61 14.82 23.27 -4.33
N GLY A 62 14.96 21.95 -4.16
CA GLY A 62 15.83 21.13 -4.99
C GLY A 62 15.41 21.13 -6.46
N LEU A 63 14.14 20.87 -6.72
CA LEU A 63 13.61 20.79 -8.09
C LEU A 63 13.64 22.15 -8.83
N THR A 64 13.26 23.23 -8.15
CA THR A 64 13.30 24.58 -8.77
C THR A 64 14.72 25.01 -9.08
N SER A 65 15.71 24.62 -8.26
CA SER A 65 17.13 24.95 -8.49
C SER A 65 17.73 24.29 -9.74
N ILE A 66 17.09 23.23 -10.24
CA ILE A 66 17.46 22.54 -11.50
C ILE A 66 16.48 22.82 -12.64
N GLY A 67 15.62 23.82 -12.46
CA GLY A 67 14.75 24.37 -13.49
C GLY A 67 13.41 23.64 -13.68
N TYR A 68 12.93 22.81 -12.75
CA TYR A 68 11.57 22.29 -12.80
C TYR A 68 10.55 23.23 -12.17
N ASN A 69 9.37 23.30 -12.75
CA ASN A 69 8.21 23.84 -12.07
C ASN A 69 7.62 22.77 -11.15
N VAL A 70 7.18 23.18 -9.97
CA VAL A 70 6.61 22.27 -8.97
C VAL A 70 5.15 22.61 -8.69
N ILE A 71 4.28 21.63 -8.79
CA ILE A 71 2.86 21.74 -8.47
C ILE A 71 2.64 21.04 -7.13
N GLN A 72 2.35 21.83 -6.08
CA GLN A 72 2.06 21.33 -4.74
C GLN A 72 0.55 21.16 -4.57
N ILE A 73 0.07 20.00 -4.11
CA ILE A 73 -1.37 19.71 -3.99
C ILE A 73 -1.83 19.43 -2.56
N GLY A 74 -0.90 19.50 -1.58
CA GLY A 74 -1.22 19.27 -0.18
C GLY A 74 -1.53 17.81 0.19
N PRO A 75 -2.27 17.58 1.28
CA PRO A 75 -2.58 16.23 1.73
C PRO A 75 -3.56 15.52 0.77
N MET A 76 -3.08 14.47 0.11
CA MET A 76 -3.82 13.62 -0.80
C MET A 76 -3.35 12.16 -0.69
N PRO A 77 -4.23 11.16 -0.93
CA PRO A 77 -3.85 9.74 -0.99
C PRO A 77 -2.72 9.43 -1.96
N THR A 78 -1.90 8.42 -1.66
CA THR A 78 -0.84 7.96 -2.59
C THR A 78 -1.39 7.64 -3.98
N PRO A 79 -2.51 6.89 -4.14
CA PRO A 79 -3.08 6.66 -5.47
C PRO A 79 -3.56 7.94 -6.17
N ALA A 80 -3.92 8.99 -5.43
CA ALA A 80 -4.25 10.28 -6.03
C ALA A 80 -3.02 10.93 -6.69
N ILE A 81 -1.83 10.80 -6.09
CA ILE A 81 -0.60 11.33 -6.70
C ILE A 81 -0.30 10.59 -8.00
N ALA A 82 -0.41 9.27 -8.02
CA ALA A 82 -0.26 8.47 -9.24
C ALA A 82 -1.22 8.94 -10.34
N PHE A 83 -2.51 9.07 -10.02
CA PHE A 83 -3.54 9.52 -10.95
C PHE A 83 -3.31 10.96 -11.44
N LEU A 84 -3.10 11.90 -10.53
CA LEU A 84 -2.95 13.32 -10.86
C LEU A 84 -1.65 13.63 -11.62
N THR A 85 -0.60 12.84 -11.46
CA THR A 85 0.63 12.97 -12.25
C THR A 85 0.33 12.82 -13.74
N GLU A 86 -0.42 11.79 -14.13
CA GLU A 86 -0.83 11.56 -15.53
C GLU A 86 -1.90 12.56 -15.96
N ASP A 87 -2.95 12.77 -15.16
CA ASP A 87 -4.08 13.66 -15.47
C ASP A 87 -3.65 15.11 -15.70
N MET A 88 -2.69 15.61 -14.92
CA MET A 88 -2.16 16.97 -15.03
C MET A 88 -0.95 17.06 -15.96
N ARG A 89 -0.58 15.97 -16.63
CA ARG A 89 0.55 15.87 -17.57
C ARG A 89 1.87 16.33 -16.94
N CYS A 90 2.13 15.91 -15.71
CA CYS A 90 3.42 16.13 -15.06
C CYS A 90 4.45 15.10 -15.54
N ASP A 91 5.72 15.49 -15.62
CA ASP A 91 6.80 14.60 -16.04
C ASP A 91 7.14 13.55 -14.96
N ALA A 92 6.83 13.85 -13.70
CA ALA A 92 6.93 12.94 -12.56
C ALA A 92 5.99 13.36 -11.42
N GLY A 93 5.70 12.41 -10.52
CA GLY A 93 4.98 12.64 -9.28
C GLY A 93 5.82 12.25 -8.07
N ILE A 94 5.67 12.99 -6.98
CA ILE A 94 6.33 12.71 -5.71
C ILE A 94 5.28 12.65 -4.60
N MET A 95 5.22 11.54 -3.88
CA MET A 95 4.42 11.39 -2.67
C MET A 95 5.31 11.38 -1.43
N ILE A 96 4.98 12.23 -0.47
CA ILE A 96 5.66 12.30 0.83
C ILE A 96 4.79 11.60 1.87
N SER A 97 5.12 10.35 2.18
CA SER A 97 4.41 9.52 3.15
C SER A 97 5.22 8.30 3.57
N ALA A 98 5.02 7.86 4.80
CA ALA A 98 5.46 6.55 5.30
C ALA A 98 4.29 5.57 5.49
N SER A 99 3.15 5.77 4.77
CA SER A 99 1.98 4.88 4.79
C SER A 99 1.48 4.64 6.23
N HIS A 100 1.52 3.41 6.69
CA HIS A 100 1.01 2.98 7.99
C HIS A 100 1.96 3.22 9.17
N ASN A 101 3.18 3.72 8.94
CA ASN A 101 4.14 3.98 10.03
C ASN A 101 3.67 5.09 10.96
N PRO A 102 4.16 5.16 12.21
CA PRO A 102 3.89 6.26 13.12
C PRO A 102 4.33 7.63 12.58
N TYR A 103 3.85 8.71 13.19
CA TYR A 103 4.05 10.08 12.72
C TYR A 103 5.52 10.53 12.61
N TYR A 104 6.41 9.96 13.41
CA TYR A 104 7.84 10.31 13.43
C TYR A 104 8.64 9.74 12.26
N ASP A 105 8.08 8.78 11.54
CA ASP A 105 8.63 8.31 10.27
C ASP A 105 8.04 9.12 9.11
N ASN A 106 8.80 9.22 8.01
CA ASN A 106 8.28 9.72 6.74
C ASN A 106 8.99 9.00 5.57
N GLY A 107 8.53 9.27 4.35
CA GLY A 107 9.10 8.66 3.16
C GLY A 107 8.90 9.53 1.92
N ILE A 108 9.64 9.22 0.87
CA ILE A 108 9.53 9.84 -0.44
C ILE A 108 9.37 8.73 -1.47
N LYS A 109 8.24 8.74 -2.19
CA LYS A 109 7.92 7.81 -3.27
C LYS A 109 7.86 8.57 -4.58
N PHE A 110 8.34 7.97 -5.66
CA PHE A 110 8.37 8.58 -6.99
C PHE A 110 7.48 7.83 -7.96
N PHE A 111 6.86 8.59 -8.85
CA PHE A 111 6.04 8.11 -9.95
C PHE A 111 6.55 8.69 -11.27
N ASP A 112 6.51 7.89 -12.33
CA ASP A 112 6.79 8.35 -13.68
C ASP A 112 5.62 9.21 -14.24
N ALA A 113 5.78 9.75 -15.44
CA ALA A 113 4.77 10.58 -16.11
C ALA A 113 3.41 9.87 -16.32
N HIS A 114 3.39 8.55 -16.27
CA HIS A 114 2.18 7.72 -16.39
C HIS A 114 1.59 7.31 -15.02
N GLY A 115 2.14 7.85 -13.93
CA GLY A 115 1.70 7.50 -12.58
C GLY A 115 2.12 6.11 -12.10
N ASN A 116 3.07 5.44 -12.77
CA ASN A 116 3.60 4.17 -12.31
C ASN A 116 4.73 4.38 -11.30
N LYS A 117 4.83 3.49 -10.30
CA LYS A 117 6.01 3.41 -9.43
C LYS A 117 7.26 3.10 -10.24
N LEU A 118 8.40 3.63 -9.80
CA LEU A 118 9.68 3.42 -10.49
C LEU A 118 10.15 1.97 -10.36
N SER A 119 10.80 1.47 -11.42
CA SER A 119 11.49 0.18 -11.37
C SER A 119 12.79 0.28 -10.56
N GLU A 120 13.28 -0.87 -10.07
CA GLU A 120 14.55 -0.92 -9.31
C GLU A 120 15.75 -0.37 -10.10
N ASP A 121 15.76 -0.53 -11.43
CA ASP A 121 16.82 0.01 -12.27
C ASP A 121 16.79 1.54 -12.35
N ILE A 122 15.59 2.14 -12.32
CA ILE A 122 15.44 3.60 -12.27
C ILE A 122 15.84 4.11 -10.89
N GLU A 123 15.41 3.45 -9.82
CA GLU A 123 15.80 3.79 -8.45
C GLU A 123 17.32 3.77 -8.28
N LYS A 124 18.01 2.74 -8.82
CA LYS A 124 19.49 2.67 -8.81
C LYS A 124 20.15 3.84 -9.54
N LYS A 125 19.64 4.21 -10.73
CA LYS A 125 20.17 5.35 -11.48
C LYS A 125 20.00 6.67 -10.73
N ILE A 126 18.85 6.87 -10.09
CA ILE A 126 18.63 8.04 -9.23
C ILE A 126 19.60 8.03 -8.04
N GLU A 127 19.85 6.86 -7.46
CA GLU A 127 20.81 6.72 -6.36
C GLU A 127 22.27 7.00 -6.81
N GLU A 128 22.66 6.57 -8.00
CA GLU A 128 23.96 6.90 -8.60
C GLU A 128 24.12 8.41 -8.78
N ILE A 129 23.10 9.10 -9.33
CA ILE A 129 23.07 10.56 -9.47
C ILE A 129 23.13 11.24 -8.08
N TYR A 130 22.40 10.71 -7.09
CA TYR A 130 22.41 11.25 -5.74
C TYR A 130 23.83 11.29 -5.13
N TYR A 131 24.68 10.32 -5.42
CA TYR A 131 26.07 10.27 -4.92
C TYR A 131 27.08 11.01 -5.81
N ASP A 132 26.67 11.52 -6.97
CA ASP A 132 27.54 12.31 -7.86
C ASP A 132 27.45 13.81 -7.53
N ASP A 133 28.37 14.30 -6.69
CA ASP A 133 28.43 15.72 -6.31
C ASP A 133 28.65 16.64 -7.49
N LYS A 134 29.45 16.23 -8.49
CA LYS A 134 29.76 17.05 -9.65
C LYS A 134 28.53 17.23 -10.51
N LEU A 135 27.80 16.14 -10.78
CA LEU A 135 26.58 16.16 -11.57
C LEU A 135 25.49 17.00 -10.90
N ILE A 136 25.27 16.83 -9.60
CA ILE A 136 24.31 17.63 -8.83
C ILE A 136 24.65 19.12 -8.90
N GLN A 137 25.93 19.52 -8.75
CA GLN A 137 26.31 20.93 -8.80
C GLN A 137 26.21 21.51 -10.21
N SER A 138 26.62 20.77 -11.25
CA SER A 138 26.56 21.22 -12.64
C SER A 138 25.15 21.27 -13.23
N SER A 139 24.18 20.61 -12.59
CA SER A 139 22.77 20.59 -13.02
C SER A 139 21.97 21.79 -12.51
N LYS A 140 22.55 22.63 -11.66
CA LYS A 140 21.91 23.88 -11.25
C LYS A 140 21.85 24.83 -12.45
N VAL A 141 20.72 25.50 -12.57
CA VAL A 141 20.46 26.39 -13.72
C VAL A 141 20.75 27.84 -13.38
N ASP A 142 20.95 28.66 -14.41
CA ASP A 142 21.07 30.11 -14.28
C ASP A 142 19.77 30.74 -13.76
N MET A 143 19.86 31.94 -13.21
CA MET A 143 18.77 32.66 -12.57
C MET A 143 17.48 32.73 -13.44
N GLU A 144 17.63 32.92 -14.73
CA GLU A 144 16.50 33.03 -15.67
C GLU A 144 15.77 31.71 -15.91
N LYS A 145 16.39 30.58 -15.57
CA LYS A 145 15.86 29.22 -15.76
C LYS A 145 15.41 28.55 -14.46
N ILE A 146 15.51 29.25 -13.33
CA ILE A 146 15.01 28.75 -12.06
C ILE A 146 13.51 28.46 -12.18
N GLY A 147 13.07 27.27 -11.75
CA GLY A 147 11.68 26.86 -11.82
C GLY A 147 10.79 27.62 -10.83
N GLN A 148 9.51 27.53 -11.05
CA GLN A 148 8.49 28.15 -10.20
C GLN A 148 7.72 27.08 -9.41
N ALA A 149 7.29 27.42 -8.20
CA ALA A 149 6.40 26.58 -7.41
C ALA A 149 5.02 27.24 -7.29
N LYS A 150 3.97 26.42 -7.45
CA LYS A 150 2.59 26.87 -7.23
C LYS A 150 1.82 25.82 -6.45
N ARG A 151 0.91 26.28 -5.61
CA ARG A 151 -0.03 25.42 -4.90
C ARG A 151 -1.37 25.43 -5.61
N ILE A 152 -1.96 24.23 -5.75
CA ILE A 152 -3.31 24.02 -6.30
C ILE A 152 -4.11 23.21 -5.28
N ASP A 153 -5.16 23.79 -4.70
CA ASP A 153 -5.93 23.15 -3.63
C ASP A 153 -7.22 22.46 -4.13
N ASP A 154 -7.68 22.77 -5.35
CA ASP A 154 -8.94 22.28 -5.93
C ASP A 154 -8.82 20.99 -6.75
N VAL A 155 -7.64 20.37 -6.79
CA VAL A 155 -7.41 19.10 -7.51
C VAL A 155 -8.16 17.91 -6.90
N ILE A 156 -8.62 18.01 -5.64
CA ILE A 156 -9.33 16.95 -4.94
C ILE A 156 -10.56 16.45 -5.72
N GLY A 157 -11.28 17.36 -6.39
CA GLY A 157 -12.46 17.04 -7.19
C GLY A 157 -12.15 16.10 -8.36
N ARG A 158 -10.98 16.24 -9.00
CA ARG A 158 -10.54 15.36 -10.09
C ARG A 158 -10.41 13.92 -9.64
N TYR A 159 -9.74 13.72 -8.50
CA TYR A 159 -9.56 12.39 -7.94
C TYR A 159 -10.88 11.78 -7.43
N ILE A 160 -11.76 12.56 -6.78
CA ILE A 160 -13.10 12.11 -6.37
C ILE A 160 -13.90 11.61 -7.59
N VAL A 161 -13.89 12.34 -8.70
CA VAL A 161 -14.56 11.93 -9.94
C VAL A 161 -13.95 10.63 -10.48
N SER A 162 -12.62 10.52 -10.50
CA SER A 162 -11.92 9.31 -10.96
C SER A 162 -12.33 8.09 -10.13
N ILE A 163 -12.33 8.19 -8.80
CA ILE A 163 -12.74 7.09 -7.92
C ILE A 163 -14.19 6.69 -8.16
N LYS A 164 -15.12 7.66 -8.23
CA LYS A 164 -16.54 7.38 -8.48
C LYS A 164 -16.78 6.70 -9.83
N ASN A 165 -15.93 6.92 -10.83
CA ASN A 165 -16.02 6.22 -12.11
C ASN A 165 -15.71 4.72 -11.99
N SER A 166 -15.09 4.25 -10.93
CA SER A 166 -14.92 2.81 -10.66
C SER A 166 -16.22 2.17 -10.16
N PHE A 167 -17.13 2.94 -9.57
CA PHE A 167 -18.40 2.44 -9.04
C PHE A 167 -19.45 2.30 -10.15
N PRO A 168 -20.25 1.20 -10.21
CA PRO A 168 -21.26 1.02 -11.23
C PRO A 168 -22.28 2.16 -11.25
N LYS A 169 -22.58 2.71 -12.44
CA LYS A 169 -23.42 3.90 -12.61
C LYS A 169 -24.91 3.64 -12.29
N ASP A 170 -25.33 2.40 -12.33
CA ASP A 170 -26.70 1.94 -12.03
C ASP A 170 -26.93 1.67 -10.54
N LEU A 171 -25.88 1.81 -9.71
CA LEU A 171 -25.95 1.60 -8.27
C LEU A 171 -25.89 2.92 -7.49
N THR A 172 -26.43 2.89 -6.28
CA THR A 172 -26.34 3.99 -5.30
C THR A 172 -26.10 3.42 -3.90
N LEU A 173 -25.36 4.14 -3.06
CA LEU A 173 -25.10 3.73 -1.67
C LEU A 173 -26.20 4.18 -0.68
N LYS A 174 -27.36 4.70 -1.13
CA LYS A 174 -28.42 5.25 -0.26
C LYS A 174 -28.94 4.31 0.82
N SER A 175 -28.81 3.00 0.61
CA SER A 175 -29.27 2.00 1.59
C SER A 175 -28.18 1.60 2.58
N LEU A 176 -26.96 2.12 2.47
CA LEU A 176 -25.83 1.73 3.30
C LEU A 176 -25.48 2.83 4.33
N ARG A 177 -25.39 2.41 5.59
CA ARG A 177 -24.74 3.15 6.67
C ARG A 177 -23.30 2.67 6.77
N VAL A 178 -22.35 3.58 6.54
CA VAL A 178 -20.91 3.28 6.45
C VAL A 178 -20.15 4.04 7.50
N VAL A 179 -19.28 3.37 8.24
CA VAL A 179 -18.31 4.00 9.14
C VAL A 179 -16.95 4.02 8.46
N LEU A 180 -16.33 5.19 8.35
CA LEU A 180 -15.01 5.39 7.75
C LEU A 180 -14.01 5.77 8.83
N ASP A 181 -12.97 4.98 9.03
CA ASP A 181 -11.79 5.37 9.80
C ASP A 181 -10.70 5.81 8.82
N VAL A 182 -10.43 7.11 8.78
CA VAL A 182 -9.49 7.72 7.84
C VAL A 182 -8.10 7.95 8.45
N ALA A 183 -7.79 7.29 9.57
CA ALA A 183 -6.46 7.22 10.20
C ALA A 183 -5.81 8.58 10.52
N HIS A 184 -6.56 9.68 10.64
CA HIS A 184 -6.02 11.05 10.61
C HIS A 184 -5.09 11.29 9.41
N GLY A 185 -5.25 10.52 8.35
CA GLY A 185 -4.39 10.42 7.17
C GLY A 185 -4.94 11.19 5.97
N ALA A 186 -4.37 10.92 4.81
CA ALA A 186 -4.59 11.64 3.56
C ALA A 186 -6.02 11.50 3.00
N ALA A 187 -6.76 10.44 3.39
CA ALA A 187 -8.14 10.22 2.96
C ALA A 187 -9.19 11.09 3.68
N TYR A 188 -8.82 11.87 4.71
CA TYR A 188 -9.75 12.55 5.61
C TYR A 188 -10.78 13.47 4.93
N LYS A 189 -10.46 14.04 3.78
CA LYS A 189 -11.39 14.83 2.95
C LYS A 189 -12.04 14.00 1.84
N VAL A 190 -11.24 13.18 1.16
CA VAL A 190 -11.67 12.46 -0.04
C VAL A 190 -12.68 11.37 0.30
N ALA A 191 -12.38 10.52 1.29
CA ALA A 191 -13.22 9.37 1.60
C ALA A 191 -14.67 9.76 1.97
N PRO A 192 -14.90 10.69 2.90
CA PRO A 192 -16.26 11.13 3.22
C PRO A 192 -16.99 11.72 2.03
N SER A 193 -16.30 12.49 1.18
CA SER A 193 -16.89 13.13 0.00
C SER A 193 -17.37 12.09 -1.00
N VAL A 194 -16.54 11.10 -1.34
CA VAL A 194 -16.85 10.02 -2.30
C VAL A 194 -18.12 9.25 -1.84
N PHE A 195 -18.14 8.80 -0.59
CA PHE A 195 -19.27 8.00 -0.09
C PHE A 195 -20.56 8.81 0.05
N LYS A 196 -20.48 10.08 0.51
CA LYS A 196 -21.65 10.98 0.58
C LYS A 196 -22.22 11.30 -0.80
N GLU A 197 -21.37 11.59 -1.79
CA GLU A 197 -21.81 11.88 -3.15
C GLU A 197 -22.47 10.68 -3.83
N LEU A 198 -22.11 9.45 -3.44
CA LEU A 198 -22.78 8.22 -3.89
C LEU A 198 -24.03 7.89 -3.08
N GLY A 199 -24.35 8.68 -2.04
CA GLY A 199 -25.61 8.62 -1.29
C GLY A 199 -25.56 7.86 0.02
N ALA A 200 -24.40 7.37 0.49
CA ALA A 200 -24.28 6.65 1.78
C ALA A 200 -24.58 7.55 2.99
N GLU A 201 -25.14 6.95 4.04
CA GLU A 201 -25.12 7.52 5.39
C GLU A 201 -23.70 7.32 5.96
N VAL A 202 -22.91 8.39 6.06
CA VAL A 202 -21.49 8.32 6.39
C VAL A 202 -21.22 8.85 7.79
N ILE A 203 -20.59 8.02 8.61
CA ILE A 203 -19.97 8.40 9.87
C ILE A 203 -18.46 8.34 9.71
N VAL A 204 -17.75 9.37 10.16
CA VAL A 204 -16.29 9.46 9.98
C VAL A 204 -15.61 9.46 11.33
N MET A 205 -14.56 8.64 11.44
CA MET A 205 -13.66 8.56 12.59
C MET A 205 -12.26 9.01 12.18
N SER A 206 -11.49 9.48 13.14
CA SER A 206 -10.07 9.85 12.94
C SER A 206 -9.86 10.84 11.79
N ASP A 207 -10.71 11.86 11.69
CA ASP A 207 -10.76 12.84 10.59
C ASP A 207 -10.15 14.23 10.94
N LYS A 208 -9.49 14.33 12.10
CA LYS A 208 -8.90 15.58 12.60
C LYS A 208 -7.37 15.48 12.69
N PRO A 209 -6.65 15.54 11.57
CA PRO A 209 -5.20 15.45 11.57
C PRO A 209 -4.58 16.68 12.26
N ASN A 210 -3.62 16.43 13.17
CA ASN A 210 -2.84 17.47 13.82
C ASN A 210 -1.34 17.43 13.45
N GLY A 211 -0.98 16.50 12.55
CA GLY A 211 0.39 16.26 12.09
C GLY A 211 1.20 15.27 12.90
N LEU A 212 0.70 14.86 14.09
CA LEU A 212 1.36 13.96 15.02
C LEU A 212 0.52 12.73 15.37
N ASN A 213 -0.73 12.66 14.90
CA ASN A 213 -1.68 11.62 15.26
C ASN A 213 -2.07 10.67 14.10
N ILE A 214 -1.37 10.75 12.97
CA ILE A 214 -1.59 9.81 11.85
C ILE A 214 -1.33 8.37 12.28
N ASN A 215 -2.26 7.45 12.00
CA ASN A 215 -2.23 6.04 12.39
C ASN A 215 -2.17 5.77 13.92
N GLU A 216 -2.37 6.79 14.75
CA GLU A 216 -2.29 6.62 16.21
C GLU A 216 -3.54 5.95 16.75
N ASN A 217 -3.44 4.66 17.07
CA ASN A 217 -4.56 3.83 17.55
C ASN A 217 -5.80 3.85 16.64
N CYS A 218 -5.63 4.02 15.35
CA CYS A 218 -6.71 4.11 14.36
C CYS A 218 -6.27 3.57 12.99
N GLY A 219 -7.22 3.54 12.05
CA GLY A 219 -6.98 3.10 10.68
C GLY A 219 -6.73 1.62 10.54
N ALA A 220 -6.12 1.24 9.41
CA ALA A 220 -5.97 -0.15 8.98
C ALA A 220 -5.15 -1.04 9.94
N LEU A 221 -4.25 -0.46 10.76
CA LEU A 221 -3.47 -1.23 11.74
C LEU A 221 -4.21 -1.44 13.06
N TYR A 222 -5.17 -0.59 13.40
CA TYR A 222 -5.90 -0.62 14.68
C TYR A 222 -7.42 -0.58 14.46
N PRO A 223 -7.99 -1.57 13.77
CA PRO A 223 -9.41 -1.55 13.39
C PRO A 223 -10.39 -1.82 14.54
N SER A 224 -9.90 -2.09 15.76
CA SER A 224 -10.75 -2.42 16.92
C SER A 224 -11.73 -1.31 17.30
N ASN A 225 -11.30 -0.04 17.20
CA ASN A 225 -12.17 1.09 17.46
C ASN A 225 -13.27 1.22 16.40
N LEU A 226 -12.92 1.00 15.13
CA LEU A 226 -13.89 0.93 14.04
C LEU A 226 -14.89 -0.21 14.26
N ALA A 227 -14.41 -1.41 14.66
CA ALA A 227 -15.26 -2.56 14.94
C ALA A 227 -16.28 -2.29 16.05
N ALA A 228 -15.85 -1.63 17.13
CA ALA A 228 -16.76 -1.21 18.20
C ALA A 228 -17.80 -0.20 17.72
N GLU A 229 -17.41 0.77 16.89
CA GLU A 229 -18.26 1.82 16.38
C GLU A 229 -19.30 1.30 15.37
N VAL A 230 -18.90 0.38 14.47
CA VAL A 230 -19.80 -0.31 13.55
C VAL A 230 -20.94 -1.00 14.31
N LYS A 231 -20.62 -1.75 15.38
CA LYS A 231 -21.62 -2.40 16.26
C LYS A 231 -22.52 -1.39 16.94
N ARG A 232 -21.91 -0.35 17.55
CA ARG A 232 -22.64 0.68 18.32
C ARG A 232 -23.67 1.40 17.45
N LEU A 233 -23.29 1.72 16.22
CA LEU A 233 -24.13 2.47 15.27
C LEU A 233 -25.02 1.56 14.42
N ARG A 234 -24.91 0.24 14.55
CA ARG A 234 -25.56 -0.73 13.67
C ARG A 234 -25.33 -0.39 12.19
N ALA A 235 -24.06 -0.08 11.86
CA ALA A 235 -23.69 0.19 10.50
C ALA A 235 -23.62 -1.10 9.67
N ASP A 236 -23.83 -0.99 8.37
CA ASP A 236 -23.78 -2.13 7.45
C ASP A 236 -22.34 -2.60 7.20
N VAL A 237 -21.39 -1.67 7.28
CA VAL A 237 -19.97 -1.95 7.04
C VAL A 237 -19.10 -0.82 7.59
N GLY A 238 -17.88 -1.17 7.99
CA GLY A 238 -16.82 -0.24 8.34
C GLY A 238 -15.63 -0.38 7.38
N PHE A 239 -15.00 0.75 7.03
CA PHE A 239 -13.80 0.80 6.21
C PHE A 239 -12.71 1.56 6.94
N ALA A 240 -11.58 0.92 7.21
CA ALA A 240 -10.39 1.56 7.75
C ALA A 240 -9.31 1.67 6.68
N PHE A 241 -8.80 2.88 6.51
CA PHE A 241 -7.67 3.19 5.63
C PHE A 241 -6.39 3.33 6.45
N ASP A 242 -5.25 3.23 5.80
CA ASP A 242 -3.98 3.64 6.41
C ASP A 242 -3.66 5.12 6.08
N GLY A 243 -2.53 5.61 6.57
CA GLY A 243 -2.20 7.04 6.53
C GLY A 243 -2.19 7.67 5.14
N ASP A 244 -1.87 6.93 4.09
CA ASP A 244 -1.88 7.39 2.69
C ASP A 244 -2.92 6.67 1.82
N ALA A 245 -3.81 5.90 2.45
CA ALA A 245 -5.02 5.29 1.88
C ALA A 245 -4.78 4.38 0.67
N ASP A 246 -3.61 3.75 0.59
CA ASP A 246 -3.33 2.70 -0.39
C ASP A 246 -3.77 1.31 0.10
N ARG A 247 -4.22 1.21 1.38
CA ARG A 247 -4.74 -0.02 2.00
C ARG A 247 -6.16 0.15 2.52
N LEU A 248 -6.87 -0.99 2.56
CA LEU A 248 -8.21 -1.11 3.10
C LEU A 248 -8.30 -2.30 4.07
N VAL A 249 -8.90 -2.06 5.23
CA VAL A 249 -9.43 -3.08 6.12
C VAL A 249 -10.94 -2.92 6.21
N VAL A 250 -11.66 -4.02 6.05
CA VAL A 250 -13.13 -4.06 6.11
C VAL A 250 -13.56 -4.64 7.45
N VAL A 251 -14.55 -4.01 8.07
CA VAL A 251 -15.23 -4.51 9.26
C VAL A 251 -16.69 -4.77 8.90
N ASP A 252 -17.18 -5.98 9.18
CA ASP A 252 -18.56 -6.34 8.90
C ASP A 252 -19.55 -5.78 9.94
N GLU A 253 -20.85 -5.90 9.69
CA GLU A 253 -21.92 -5.42 10.57
C GLU A 253 -21.95 -6.07 11.96
N LYS A 254 -21.21 -7.17 12.15
CA LYS A 254 -21.02 -7.83 13.45
C LYS A 254 -19.80 -7.32 14.19
N GLY A 255 -19.01 -6.43 13.54
CA GLY A 255 -17.74 -5.89 14.04
C GLY A 255 -16.60 -6.90 13.95
N GLU A 256 -16.70 -7.88 13.06
CA GLU A 256 -15.59 -8.76 12.77
C GLU A 256 -14.69 -8.13 11.70
N VAL A 257 -13.38 -8.17 11.97
CA VAL A 257 -12.37 -7.59 11.06
C VAL A 257 -12.05 -8.61 9.97
N ALA A 258 -12.25 -8.24 8.72
CA ALA A 258 -11.93 -9.11 7.60
C ALA A 258 -10.42 -9.28 7.41
N ASN A 259 -10.00 -10.51 7.10
CA ASN A 259 -8.68 -10.76 6.58
C ASN A 259 -8.55 -10.22 5.14
N GLY A 260 -7.44 -9.60 4.78
CA GLY A 260 -7.23 -9.05 3.44
C GLY A 260 -7.33 -10.09 2.33
N ASP A 261 -6.91 -11.33 2.58
CA ASP A 261 -7.07 -12.43 1.60
C ASP A 261 -8.55 -12.80 1.40
N SER A 262 -9.38 -12.72 2.45
CA SER A 262 -10.83 -12.92 2.30
C SER A 262 -11.44 -11.84 1.41
N LEU A 263 -11.04 -10.58 1.62
CA LEU A 263 -11.50 -9.48 0.79
C LEU A 263 -11.01 -9.66 -0.67
N LEU A 264 -9.75 -10.02 -0.87
CA LEU A 264 -9.18 -10.28 -2.20
C LEU A 264 -9.94 -11.39 -2.93
N GLY A 265 -10.24 -12.50 -2.24
CA GLY A 265 -10.93 -13.64 -2.83
C GLY A 265 -12.37 -13.33 -3.26
N VAL A 266 -13.16 -12.67 -2.40
CA VAL A 266 -14.55 -12.34 -2.74
C VAL A 266 -14.66 -11.29 -3.85
N LEU A 267 -13.73 -10.34 -3.90
CA LEU A 267 -13.65 -9.35 -4.99
C LEU A 267 -13.19 -10.00 -6.31
N ALA A 268 -12.28 -10.96 -6.28
CA ALA A 268 -11.88 -11.74 -7.45
C ALA A 268 -13.07 -12.52 -8.04
N LEU A 269 -13.83 -13.19 -7.18
CA LEU A 269 -15.05 -13.90 -7.59
C LEU A 269 -16.07 -12.94 -8.20
N PHE A 270 -16.29 -11.79 -7.58
CA PHE A 270 -17.18 -10.77 -8.10
C PHE A 270 -16.76 -10.28 -9.48
N LEU A 271 -15.48 -9.98 -9.69
CA LEU A 271 -14.97 -9.59 -11.01
C LEU A 271 -15.18 -10.69 -12.06
N LYS A 272 -14.95 -11.95 -11.69
CA LYS A 272 -15.20 -13.10 -12.59
C LYS A 272 -16.66 -13.19 -12.99
N GLU A 273 -17.57 -13.09 -12.03
CA GLU A 273 -19.03 -13.15 -12.28
C GLU A 273 -19.54 -11.99 -13.15
N GLN A 274 -18.86 -10.83 -13.07
CA GLN A 274 -19.12 -9.68 -13.93
C GLN A 274 -18.45 -9.78 -15.31
N GLY A 275 -17.69 -10.84 -15.59
CA GLY A 275 -16.90 -10.98 -16.82
C GLY A 275 -15.76 -9.96 -16.93
N LYS A 276 -15.31 -9.38 -15.81
CA LYS A 276 -14.29 -8.33 -15.76
C LYS A 276 -12.91 -8.83 -15.32
N LEU A 277 -12.79 -10.04 -14.79
CA LEU A 277 -11.48 -10.62 -14.45
C LEU A 277 -10.77 -11.06 -15.73
N LYS A 278 -9.63 -10.45 -16.05
CA LYS A 278 -8.94 -10.65 -17.34
C LYS A 278 -7.98 -11.86 -17.36
N SER A 279 -7.42 -12.22 -16.21
CA SER A 279 -6.42 -13.29 -16.10
C SER A 279 -6.44 -13.85 -14.67
N SER A 280 -5.34 -14.51 -14.28
CA SER A 280 -5.12 -14.95 -12.89
C SER A 280 -5.18 -13.78 -11.90
N VAL A 281 -5.58 -14.06 -10.67
CA VAL A 281 -5.39 -13.15 -9.54
C VAL A 281 -3.93 -13.21 -9.11
N VAL A 282 -3.33 -12.06 -8.83
CA VAL A 282 -1.95 -12.02 -8.30
C VAL A 282 -1.96 -11.68 -6.82
N ALA A 283 -1.32 -12.52 -6.01
CA ALA A 283 -1.13 -12.25 -4.58
C ALA A 283 0.33 -12.50 -4.16
N THR A 284 0.68 -12.20 -2.92
CA THR A 284 2.03 -12.44 -2.44
C THR A 284 2.18 -13.84 -1.84
N ILE A 285 3.42 -14.29 -1.68
CA ILE A 285 3.74 -15.55 -0.98
C ILE A 285 3.30 -15.55 0.50
N MET A 286 2.86 -14.40 1.05
CA MET A 286 2.31 -14.29 2.39
C MET A 286 0.81 -14.61 2.46
N SER A 287 0.14 -14.73 1.32
CA SER A 287 -1.30 -14.96 1.28
C SER A 287 -1.66 -16.32 1.84
N ASN A 288 -2.80 -16.34 2.53
CA ASN A 288 -3.31 -17.52 3.22
C ASN A 288 -3.72 -18.61 2.23
N GLY A 289 -3.43 -19.87 2.55
CA GLY A 289 -3.79 -21.03 1.72
C GLY A 289 -5.29 -21.17 1.45
N ALA A 290 -6.12 -20.66 2.34
CA ALA A 290 -7.57 -20.64 2.13
C ALA A 290 -7.98 -19.78 0.91
N LEU A 291 -7.23 -18.70 0.60
CA LEU A 291 -7.45 -17.92 -0.61
C LEU A 291 -7.26 -18.79 -1.86
N LYS A 292 -6.16 -19.53 -1.91
CA LYS A 292 -5.86 -20.43 -3.04
C LYS A 292 -6.93 -21.51 -3.21
N GLU A 293 -7.35 -22.13 -2.10
CA GLU A 293 -8.41 -23.15 -2.12
C GLU A 293 -9.73 -22.56 -2.61
N PHE A 294 -10.11 -21.39 -2.13
CA PHE A 294 -11.33 -20.69 -2.55
C PHE A 294 -11.31 -20.34 -4.04
N LEU A 295 -10.24 -19.72 -4.51
CA LEU A 295 -10.12 -19.30 -5.92
C LEU A 295 -10.14 -20.52 -6.87
N ASN A 296 -9.38 -21.56 -6.53
CA ASN A 296 -9.37 -22.82 -7.31
C ASN A 296 -10.76 -23.47 -7.37
N GLY A 297 -11.50 -23.48 -6.24
CA GLY A 297 -12.87 -24.00 -6.17
C GLY A 297 -13.84 -23.24 -7.08
N HIS A 298 -13.53 -21.99 -7.43
CA HIS A 298 -14.30 -21.18 -8.36
C HIS A 298 -13.68 -21.08 -9.76
N GLY A 299 -12.64 -21.91 -10.06
CA GLY A 299 -11.95 -21.91 -11.36
C GLY A 299 -11.24 -20.58 -11.65
N ILE A 300 -10.68 -19.95 -10.62
CA ILE A 300 -9.82 -18.76 -10.72
C ILE A 300 -8.40 -19.17 -10.40
N GLU A 301 -7.48 -18.91 -11.30
CA GLU A 301 -6.05 -19.16 -11.09
C GLU A 301 -5.45 -18.11 -10.15
N LEU A 302 -4.60 -18.53 -9.22
CA LEU A 302 -3.82 -17.68 -8.34
C LEU A 302 -2.35 -17.75 -8.69
N ASP A 303 -1.78 -16.64 -9.11
CA ASP A 303 -0.34 -16.45 -9.25
C ASP A 303 0.24 -15.80 -7.99
N THR A 304 1.42 -16.22 -7.57
CA THR A 304 2.11 -15.63 -6.42
C THR A 304 3.39 -14.91 -6.84
N CYS A 305 3.72 -13.86 -6.11
CA CYS A 305 4.95 -13.08 -6.26
C CYS A 305 5.58 -12.77 -4.88
N ASN A 306 6.76 -12.15 -4.88
CA ASN A 306 7.39 -11.67 -3.66
C ASN A 306 6.53 -10.61 -2.95
N VAL A 307 6.80 -10.41 -1.65
CA VAL A 307 6.11 -9.40 -0.83
C VAL A 307 6.48 -8.00 -1.27
N GLY A 308 5.48 -7.20 -1.55
CA GLY A 308 5.59 -5.81 -1.99
C GLY A 308 4.68 -5.54 -3.19
N ASP A 309 3.95 -4.46 -3.13
CA ASP A 309 2.95 -4.07 -4.13
C ASP A 309 3.53 -3.89 -5.54
N LYS A 310 4.80 -3.45 -5.65
CA LYS A 310 5.49 -3.35 -6.95
C LYS A 310 5.61 -4.73 -7.64
N TYR A 311 5.87 -5.80 -6.88
CA TYR A 311 5.97 -7.15 -7.46
C TYR A 311 4.60 -7.68 -7.89
N VAL A 312 3.53 -7.30 -7.17
CA VAL A 312 2.15 -7.60 -7.61
C VAL A 312 1.85 -6.90 -8.93
N LEU A 313 2.16 -5.60 -9.03
CA LEU A 313 1.97 -4.82 -10.26
C LEU A 313 2.78 -5.35 -11.45
N GLU A 314 4.05 -5.67 -11.23
CA GLU A 314 4.91 -6.26 -12.26
C GLU A 314 4.36 -7.59 -12.76
N LYS A 315 3.94 -8.46 -11.84
CA LYS A 315 3.35 -9.76 -12.18
C LYS A 315 2.03 -9.61 -12.93
N LEU A 316 1.16 -8.66 -12.53
CA LEU A 316 -0.07 -8.32 -13.25
C LEU A 316 0.22 -7.90 -14.70
N LYS A 317 1.20 -7.01 -14.90
CA LYS A 317 1.62 -6.57 -16.24
C LYS A 317 2.09 -7.75 -17.10
N VAL A 318 2.93 -8.62 -16.55
CA VAL A 318 3.45 -9.82 -17.27
C VAL A 318 2.33 -10.78 -17.65
N ARG A 319 1.32 -10.95 -16.79
CA ARG A 319 0.19 -11.87 -17.00
C ARG A 319 -0.96 -11.25 -17.80
N GLY A 320 -0.92 -9.96 -18.11
CA GLY A 320 -2.06 -9.24 -18.67
C GLY A 320 -3.28 -9.21 -17.72
N GLY A 321 -3.01 -9.34 -16.42
CA GLY A 321 -4.03 -9.35 -15.37
C GLY A 321 -4.43 -7.94 -14.95
N ASN A 322 -5.59 -7.84 -14.32
CA ASN A 322 -6.12 -6.55 -13.86
C ASN A 322 -6.48 -6.51 -12.37
N PHE A 323 -6.27 -7.62 -11.63
CA PHE A 323 -6.64 -7.68 -10.22
C PHE A 323 -5.64 -8.48 -9.39
N GLY A 324 -5.26 -7.93 -8.25
CA GLY A 324 -4.35 -8.56 -7.31
C GLY A 324 -4.21 -7.77 -6.03
N GLY A 325 -3.38 -8.26 -5.11
CA GLY A 325 -3.16 -7.54 -3.86
C GLY A 325 -2.36 -8.32 -2.83
N GLU A 326 -2.38 -7.80 -1.62
CA GLU A 326 -1.68 -8.36 -0.46
C GLU A 326 -2.63 -8.58 0.71
N GLN A 327 -2.31 -9.54 1.56
CA GLN A 327 -3.02 -9.82 2.82
C GLN A 327 -3.14 -8.56 3.71
N SER A 328 -2.21 -7.62 3.56
CA SER A 328 -2.21 -6.33 4.28
C SER A 328 -3.34 -5.37 3.90
N GLY A 329 -4.20 -5.75 2.93
CA GLY A 329 -5.28 -4.91 2.42
C GLY A 329 -4.89 -3.97 1.28
N HIS A 330 -3.66 -4.08 0.76
CA HIS A 330 -3.25 -3.35 -0.45
C HIS A 330 -3.83 -4.06 -1.67
N ILE A 331 -4.92 -3.54 -2.23
CA ILE A 331 -5.69 -4.16 -3.32
C ILE A 331 -5.60 -3.30 -4.57
N ILE A 332 -5.28 -3.94 -5.68
CA ILE A 332 -5.01 -3.32 -6.97
C ILE A 332 -6.10 -3.71 -7.97
N PHE A 333 -6.79 -2.72 -8.50
CA PHE A 333 -7.68 -2.80 -9.65
C PHE A 333 -7.03 -2.01 -10.79
N SER A 334 -6.17 -2.63 -11.60
CA SER A 334 -5.39 -1.91 -12.60
C SER A 334 -6.21 -1.34 -13.76
N ASP A 335 -7.48 -1.70 -13.88
CA ASP A 335 -8.42 -1.02 -14.79
C ASP A 335 -8.83 0.38 -14.28
N TYR A 336 -8.64 0.68 -12.99
CA TYR A 336 -9.07 1.93 -12.37
C TYR A 336 -7.92 2.73 -11.77
N ALA A 337 -6.85 2.09 -11.31
CA ALA A 337 -5.71 2.74 -10.66
C ALA A 337 -4.38 2.11 -11.03
N LYS A 338 -3.30 2.92 -10.96
CA LYS A 338 -1.93 2.49 -11.26
C LYS A 338 -1.23 1.82 -10.07
N THR A 339 -1.83 1.87 -8.90
CA THR A 339 -1.35 1.27 -7.64
C THR A 339 -2.54 0.82 -6.82
N GLY A 340 -2.33 0.25 -5.64
CA GLY A 340 -3.42 -0.03 -4.71
C GLY A 340 -4.15 1.25 -4.32
N ASP A 341 -5.48 1.13 -4.21
CA ASP A 341 -6.36 2.22 -3.84
C ASP A 341 -7.44 1.70 -2.90
N GLY A 342 -7.31 2.08 -1.61
CA GLY A 342 -8.24 1.65 -0.57
C GLY A 342 -9.68 2.13 -0.82
N LEU A 343 -9.84 3.32 -1.42
CA LEU A 343 -11.17 3.87 -1.73
C LEU A 343 -11.85 3.13 -2.88
N ILE A 344 -11.12 2.80 -3.94
CA ILE A 344 -11.64 1.95 -5.02
C ILE A 344 -12.01 0.57 -4.47
N ALA A 345 -11.15 -0.04 -3.65
CA ALA A 345 -11.43 -1.33 -3.04
C ALA A 345 -12.70 -1.29 -2.17
N ALA A 346 -12.89 -0.24 -1.37
CA ALA A 346 -14.09 -0.04 -0.55
C ALA A 346 -15.36 0.14 -1.39
N LEU A 347 -15.29 0.88 -2.50
CA LEU A 347 -16.40 1.05 -3.43
C LEU A 347 -16.75 -0.26 -4.15
N GLN A 348 -15.74 -1.03 -4.58
CA GLN A 348 -15.97 -2.33 -5.23
C GLN A 348 -16.59 -3.34 -4.26
N PHE A 349 -16.17 -3.34 -2.98
CA PHE A 349 -16.82 -4.16 -1.96
C PHE A 349 -18.26 -3.72 -1.68
N SER A 350 -18.50 -2.41 -1.61
CA SER A 350 -19.86 -1.87 -1.48
C SER A 350 -20.76 -2.26 -2.68
N ALA A 351 -20.23 -2.21 -3.91
CA ALA A 351 -20.93 -2.67 -5.11
C ALA A 351 -21.26 -4.17 -5.03
N LEU A 352 -20.31 -4.99 -4.55
CA LEU A 352 -20.52 -6.41 -4.33
C LEU A 352 -21.68 -6.67 -3.34
N MET A 353 -21.72 -5.95 -2.20
CA MET A 353 -22.81 -6.05 -1.23
C MET A 353 -24.17 -5.76 -1.87
N LEU A 354 -24.26 -4.66 -2.62
CA LEU A 354 -25.49 -4.22 -3.27
C LEU A 354 -25.93 -5.18 -4.38
N CYS A 355 -25.03 -5.60 -5.26
CA CYS A 355 -25.33 -6.54 -6.34
C CYS A 355 -25.83 -7.90 -5.82
N LYS A 356 -25.19 -8.39 -4.75
CA LYS A 356 -25.57 -9.67 -4.15
C LYS A 356 -26.73 -9.56 -3.17
N LYS A 357 -27.09 -8.36 -2.73
CA LYS A 357 -28.07 -8.11 -1.66
C LYS A 357 -27.76 -8.92 -0.40
N LYS A 358 -26.47 -8.96 -0.02
CA LYS A 358 -25.96 -9.71 1.13
C LYS A 358 -25.19 -8.78 2.07
N SER A 359 -25.24 -9.09 3.36
CA SER A 359 -24.43 -8.39 4.36
C SER A 359 -22.94 -8.66 4.19
N ALA A 360 -22.11 -7.76 4.73
CA ALA A 360 -20.65 -7.87 4.69
C ALA A 360 -20.19 -9.20 5.30
N SER A 361 -20.73 -9.60 6.47
CA SER A 361 -20.37 -10.87 7.13
C SER A 361 -20.72 -12.10 6.29
N THR A 362 -21.84 -12.08 5.56
CA THR A 362 -22.22 -13.19 4.66
C THR A 362 -21.25 -13.32 3.50
N ILE A 363 -20.80 -12.20 2.95
CA ILE A 363 -19.86 -12.19 1.83
C ILE A 363 -18.48 -12.63 2.28
N LEU A 364 -17.93 -11.99 3.32
CA LEU A 364 -16.57 -12.25 3.82
C LEU A 364 -16.45 -13.65 4.45
N GLY A 365 -17.52 -14.15 5.07
CA GLY A 365 -17.57 -15.48 5.69
C GLY A 365 -17.48 -16.66 4.70
N GLN A 366 -17.47 -16.40 3.38
CA GLN A 366 -17.23 -17.44 2.37
C GLN A 366 -15.80 -17.98 2.41
N ILE A 367 -14.85 -17.19 2.92
CA ILE A 367 -13.46 -17.59 3.08
C ILE A 367 -13.10 -17.56 4.56
N LYS A 368 -12.78 -18.71 5.11
CA LYS A 368 -12.27 -18.84 6.47
C LYS A 368 -10.76 -19.01 6.42
N PRO A 369 -9.98 -17.97 6.77
CA PRO A 369 -8.53 -18.09 6.76
C PRO A 369 -8.04 -19.23 7.63
N TYR A 370 -7.02 -19.93 7.17
CA TYR A 370 -6.35 -20.92 8.00
C TYR A 370 -5.62 -20.24 9.15
N PRO A 371 -5.60 -20.84 10.33
CA PRO A 371 -4.76 -20.38 11.40
C PRO A 371 -3.32 -20.16 10.96
N GLN A 372 -2.75 -19.02 11.31
CA GLN A 372 -1.36 -18.69 11.07
C GLN A 372 -0.67 -18.31 12.37
N LEU A 373 0.58 -18.71 12.53
CA LEU A 373 1.44 -18.30 13.62
C LEU A 373 2.72 -17.68 13.05
N LEU A 374 2.95 -16.40 13.37
CA LEU A 374 4.12 -15.64 12.94
C LEU A 374 5.02 -15.36 14.14
N THR A 375 6.30 -15.72 14.04
CA THR A 375 7.31 -15.42 15.05
C THR A 375 8.48 -14.70 14.42
N ASN A 376 8.93 -13.61 15.06
CA ASN A 376 10.13 -12.88 14.68
C ASN A 376 11.27 -13.30 15.63
N LEU A 377 12.31 -13.93 15.08
CA LEU A 377 13.48 -14.35 15.84
C LEU A 377 14.66 -13.43 15.52
N LYS A 378 15.21 -12.76 16.53
CA LYS A 378 16.46 -12.00 16.39
C LYS A 378 17.61 -12.95 16.10
N ILE A 379 18.48 -12.57 15.19
CA ILE A 379 19.63 -13.36 14.71
C ILE A 379 20.89 -12.52 14.73
N SER A 380 22.03 -13.18 14.95
CA SER A 380 23.36 -12.53 14.90
C SER A 380 23.82 -12.30 13.47
N GLU A 381 23.52 -13.23 12.56
CA GLU A 381 23.97 -13.19 11.16
C GLU A 381 22.91 -13.72 10.20
N LYS A 382 22.81 -13.13 9.01
CA LYS A 382 21.97 -13.61 7.91
C LYS A 382 22.78 -14.60 7.07
N LYS A 383 22.54 -15.90 7.25
CA LYS A 383 23.10 -16.96 6.40
C LYS A 383 22.16 -17.25 5.23
N ASP A 384 22.72 -17.70 4.11
CA ASP A 384 21.89 -18.20 3.01
C ASP A 384 21.00 -19.36 3.49
N LEU A 385 19.68 -19.18 3.42
CA LEU A 385 18.73 -20.17 3.91
C LEU A 385 18.90 -21.53 3.25
N ASP A 386 19.23 -21.55 1.96
CA ASP A 386 19.39 -22.80 1.20
C ASP A 386 20.63 -23.61 1.63
N LYS A 387 21.58 -22.96 2.35
CA LYS A 387 22.79 -23.57 2.88
C LYS A 387 22.67 -23.99 4.34
N ILE A 388 21.54 -23.72 5.01
CA ILE A 388 21.33 -24.15 6.39
C ILE A 388 21.10 -25.66 6.41
N LYS A 389 22.05 -26.40 7.04
CA LYS A 389 21.95 -27.85 7.16
C LYS A 389 20.70 -28.25 7.95
N GLY A 390 19.91 -29.18 7.40
CA GLY A 390 18.67 -29.68 8.03
C GLY A 390 17.43 -28.85 7.75
N LEU A 391 17.53 -27.69 7.02
CA LEU A 391 16.35 -26.87 6.74
C LEU A 391 15.42 -27.53 5.73
N LYS A 392 15.96 -28.24 4.75
CA LYS A 392 15.14 -28.95 3.74
C LYS A 392 14.34 -30.06 4.40
N GLU A 393 14.95 -30.82 5.28
CA GLU A 393 14.34 -31.89 6.06
C GLU A 393 13.24 -31.35 6.99
N LEU A 394 13.50 -30.23 7.66
CA LEU A 394 12.52 -29.56 8.51
C LEU A 394 11.30 -29.10 7.69
N LYS A 395 11.51 -28.49 6.52
CA LYS A 395 10.41 -28.07 5.63
C LYS A 395 9.59 -29.28 5.18
N GLN A 396 10.25 -30.36 4.77
CA GLN A 396 9.57 -31.57 4.33
C GLN A 396 8.76 -32.23 5.45
N ASP A 397 9.28 -32.27 6.69
CA ASP A 397 8.55 -32.78 7.86
C ASP A 397 7.28 -31.96 8.14
N LEU A 398 7.38 -30.62 8.05
CA LEU A 398 6.25 -29.72 8.23
C LEU A 398 5.21 -29.87 7.10
N GLU A 399 5.65 -29.99 5.85
CA GLU A 399 4.78 -30.25 4.70
C GLU A 399 4.04 -31.59 4.83
N ASN A 400 4.72 -32.64 5.28
CA ASN A 400 4.10 -33.96 5.55
C ASN A 400 3.02 -33.89 6.64
N LYS A 401 3.10 -32.89 7.53
CA LYS A 401 2.08 -32.57 8.55
C LYS A 401 1.00 -31.62 8.04
N ASN A 402 0.97 -31.31 6.73
CA ASN A 402 0.10 -30.31 6.11
C ASN A 402 0.25 -28.90 6.73
N ILE A 403 1.48 -28.52 7.06
CA ILE A 403 1.82 -27.19 7.55
C ILE A 403 2.55 -26.45 6.44
N ASN A 404 1.95 -25.36 5.95
CA ASN A 404 2.61 -24.43 5.05
C ASN A 404 3.62 -23.58 5.82
N VAL A 405 4.80 -23.36 5.26
CA VAL A 405 5.86 -22.61 5.92
C VAL A 405 6.42 -21.51 5.03
N LEU A 406 6.70 -20.37 5.63
CA LEU A 406 7.46 -19.30 4.99
C LEU A 406 8.50 -18.77 5.96
N PHE A 407 9.77 -18.96 5.62
CA PHE A 407 10.90 -18.45 6.38
C PHE A 407 11.64 -17.40 5.55
N ARG A 408 11.77 -16.19 6.07
CA ARG A 408 12.44 -15.10 5.36
C ARG A 408 13.13 -14.12 6.30
N TYR A 409 14.22 -13.55 5.87
CA TYR A 409 14.86 -12.46 6.60
C TYR A 409 14.07 -11.15 6.48
N SER A 410 14.14 -10.33 7.52
CA SER A 410 13.74 -8.92 7.41
C SER A 410 14.72 -8.17 6.50
N GLY A 411 14.19 -7.29 5.65
CA GLY A 411 15.02 -6.43 4.80
C GLY A 411 15.80 -5.38 5.59
N THR A 412 15.22 -4.88 6.68
CA THR A 412 15.74 -3.73 7.45
C THR A 412 16.36 -4.10 8.79
N GLU A 413 16.02 -5.26 9.36
CA GLU A 413 16.43 -5.67 10.71
C GLU A 413 17.18 -7.00 10.69
N ASN A 414 18.01 -7.25 11.71
CA ASN A 414 18.65 -8.55 11.91
C ASN A 414 17.71 -9.54 12.60
N LEU A 415 16.68 -9.93 11.86
CA LEU A 415 15.73 -10.96 12.30
C LEU A 415 15.26 -11.84 11.14
N ILE A 416 14.89 -13.05 11.46
CA ILE A 416 14.16 -13.96 10.57
C ILE A 416 12.69 -14.03 10.98
N ARG A 417 11.81 -13.98 10.00
CA ARG A 417 10.37 -14.15 10.14
C ARG A 417 9.99 -15.58 9.82
N LEU A 418 9.37 -16.23 10.79
CA LEU A 418 8.97 -17.64 10.73
C LEU A 418 7.44 -17.68 10.71
N LEU A 419 6.84 -18.02 9.58
CA LEU A 419 5.40 -18.18 9.42
C LEU A 419 5.09 -19.66 9.26
N LEU A 420 4.18 -20.15 10.08
CA LEU A 420 3.52 -21.46 9.92
C LEU A 420 2.03 -21.25 9.73
N GLU A 421 1.43 -22.06 8.88
CA GLU A 421 0.01 -22.05 8.57
C GLU A 421 -0.51 -23.49 8.48
N ALA A 422 -1.66 -23.77 9.10
CA ALA A 422 -2.33 -25.07 9.00
C ALA A 422 -3.84 -24.95 9.24
N LYS A 423 -4.60 -25.94 8.78
CA LYS A 423 -6.05 -26.03 9.07
C LYS A 423 -6.34 -26.25 10.56
N ASP A 424 -5.45 -26.90 11.30
CA ASP A 424 -5.56 -27.12 12.75
C ASP A 424 -4.59 -26.21 13.51
N ALA A 425 -5.15 -25.27 14.30
CA ALA A 425 -4.36 -24.33 15.11
C ALA A 425 -3.51 -25.03 16.20
N LYS A 426 -3.95 -26.18 16.73
CA LYS A 426 -3.27 -26.84 17.86
C LYS A 426 -1.88 -27.35 17.50
N ILE A 427 -1.68 -27.71 16.23
CA ILE A 427 -0.37 -28.22 15.76
C ILE A 427 0.65 -27.08 15.62
N LEU A 428 0.20 -25.85 15.34
CA LEU A 428 1.08 -24.72 15.04
C LEU A 428 1.95 -24.30 16.22
N GLU A 429 1.39 -24.25 17.43
CA GLU A 429 2.14 -23.84 18.62
C GLU A 429 3.28 -24.80 18.94
N LYS A 430 3.04 -26.10 18.79
CA LYS A 430 4.05 -27.14 19.01
C LYS A 430 5.15 -27.04 17.97
N GLU A 431 4.78 -26.99 16.71
CA GLU A 431 5.75 -26.99 15.61
C GLU A 431 6.51 -25.65 15.54
N MET A 432 5.89 -24.52 15.91
CA MET A 432 6.60 -23.24 15.99
C MET A 432 7.73 -23.28 17.02
N LYS A 433 7.54 -23.94 18.17
CA LYS A 433 8.63 -24.11 19.15
C LYS A 433 9.80 -24.88 18.54
N ASN A 434 9.52 -25.98 17.82
CA ASN A 434 10.53 -26.78 17.13
C ASN A 434 11.29 -25.94 16.09
N VAL A 435 10.56 -25.16 15.28
CA VAL A 435 11.13 -24.27 14.26
C VAL A 435 12.02 -23.18 14.87
N VAL A 436 11.56 -22.54 15.95
CA VAL A 436 12.33 -21.51 16.65
C VAL A 436 13.62 -22.10 17.25
N GLU A 437 13.56 -23.29 17.87
CA GLU A 437 14.74 -23.96 18.40
C GLU A 437 15.73 -24.33 17.27
N PHE A 438 15.25 -24.83 16.15
CA PHE A 438 16.08 -25.11 14.99
C PHE A 438 16.84 -23.86 14.53
N PHE A 439 16.13 -22.73 14.30
CA PHE A 439 16.78 -21.51 13.82
C PHE A 439 17.67 -20.86 14.87
N LYS A 440 17.38 -20.97 16.19
CA LYS A 440 18.30 -20.53 17.25
C LYS A 440 19.63 -21.26 17.15
N LYS A 441 19.61 -22.59 16.99
CA LYS A 441 20.84 -23.40 16.84
C LYS A 441 21.58 -23.12 15.54
N ALA A 442 20.86 -22.88 14.44
CA ALA A 442 21.47 -22.70 13.13
C ALA A 442 22.06 -21.29 12.89
N LEU A 443 21.50 -20.25 13.52
CA LEU A 443 21.83 -18.84 13.27
C LEU A 443 22.47 -18.10 14.45
N ASN A 444 22.35 -18.62 15.68
CA ASN A 444 22.88 -17.99 16.90
C ASN A 444 23.82 -18.93 17.69
N GLY A 445 24.06 -20.15 17.17
CA GLY A 445 24.92 -21.17 17.77
C GLY A 445 26.39 -21.05 17.35
#